data_3c93ae8c241dee62d8df2dba0b23cf45
#
_entry.id   3c93ae8c241dee62d8df2dba0b23cf45
#
_cell.length_a   1.000
_cell.length_b   1.000
_cell.length_c   1.000
_cell.angle_alpha   90.00
_cell.angle_beta   90.00
_cell.angle_gamma   90.00
#
_symmetry.space_group_name_H-M   'P 1'
#
loop_
_entity.id
_entity.type
_entity.pdbx_description
1 polymer ?
#
loop_
_entity_poly.entity_id
_entity_poly.type
_entity_poly.pdbx_seq_one_letter_code
_entity_poly.pdbx_strand_id
1 'polypeptide(L)'
;MLRFVIALSLFVFLGILNGNSQTKISTDSIQNKMQWFADAKLGIFIHWGIYAVNGISESWSFHNKEISYPNYMQQINGFTASNYDANAWAELIKQSGAKYAVLTTKHHDGVALWPTSASKLNMFESSPAKKDLLAPFYKALKSKGIKAGTYFSLLDWSYPDYPGFLNDSSRYKISDDPQRWSRFLTFLNHQLSEIMEQYKPDLMWFDGDWEQSADQWDASGIRKKLLSYNPNLIINGRLTGYGDYETPEQNFPVSRPQFKWWELCMTTNNNWGYQQKDTNWKTPYEIISIFVDAVSNGGNLLLDIGPKPDGTIPAEQINILKELGKWNKKNGEAIFNQLGGIAQGHFYGPTTISKDSTTLFLFLQGKASGQIMLKGLENKIEEIEVLGTEVKLPYKIVGKISWSKVPGLVYIDVPENVLDPYITVLKLKLDKPIKLYNGKGGL
;
A
#
# COMPACT_ATOMS: atom_id res chain seq x y z
N MET A 1 -40.92 -72.94 10.59
CA MET A 1 -40.42 -72.32 9.35
C MET A 1 -41.18 -71.00 9.18
N LEU A 2 -40.58 -69.92 9.55
CA LEU A 2 -41.17 -68.60 9.48
C LEU A 2 -40.38 -67.74 8.54
N ARG A 3 -40.94 -67.34 7.41
CA ARG A 3 -40.32 -66.47 6.42
C ARG A 3 -40.59 -65.02 6.80
N PHE A 4 -39.52 -64.28 7.10
CA PHE A 4 -39.56 -62.80 7.27
C PHE A 4 -39.44 -62.15 5.88
N VAL A 5 -40.45 -61.35 5.55
CA VAL A 5 -40.46 -60.43 4.37
C VAL A 5 -39.93 -59.09 4.88
N ILE A 6 -38.77 -58.66 4.37
CA ILE A 6 -38.23 -57.33 4.61
C ILE A 6 -38.76 -56.39 3.50
N ALA A 7 -39.59 -55.44 3.90
CA ALA A 7 -40.03 -54.34 3.05
C ALA A 7 -38.98 -53.23 3.05
N LEU A 8 -38.36 -52.97 1.90
CA LEU A 8 -37.39 -51.90 1.68
C LEU A 8 -38.11 -50.59 1.35
N SER A 9 -38.20 -49.69 2.31
CA SER A 9 -38.78 -48.36 2.09
C SER A 9 -37.74 -47.44 1.51
N LEU A 10 -37.88 -47.06 0.26
CA LEU A 10 -37.03 -46.09 -0.45
C LEU A 10 -37.45 -44.68 -0.05
N PHE A 11 -36.69 -44.03 0.85
CA PHE A 11 -36.86 -42.58 1.12
C PHE A 11 -36.09 -41.80 0.05
N VAL A 12 -36.83 -41.18 -0.86
CA VAL A 12 -36.28 -40.18 -1.78
C VAL A 12 -36.13 -38.85 -1.00
N PHE A 13 -34.90 -38.54 -0.67
CA PHE A 13 -34.55 -37.23 -0.15
C PHE A 13 -34.43 -36.25 -1.34
N LEU A 14 -35.42 -35.41 -1.57
CA LEU A 14 -35.30 -34.22 -2.39
C LEU A 14 -34.50 -33.20 -1.60
N GLY A 15 -33.19 -33.17 -1.82
CA GLY A 15 -32.31 -32.11 -1.36
C GLY A 15 -32.59 -30.85 -2.18
N ILE A 16 -33.24 -29.86 -1.55
CA ILE A 16 -33.30 -28.49 -2.09
C ILE A 16 -31.89 -27.91 -2.03
N LEU A 17 -31.20 -27.95 -3.14
CA LEU A 17 -29.95 -27.21 -3.35
C LEU A 17 -30.32 -25.72 -3.44
N ASN A 18 -30.28 -25.04 -2.30
CA ASN A 18 -30.16 -23.58 -2.28
C ASN A 18 -28.76 -23.24 -2.82
N GLY A 19 -28.68 -23.09 -4.13
CA GLY A 19 -27.51 -22.59 -4.79
C GLY A 19 -27.32 -21.11 -4.44
N ASN A 20 -26.53 -20.82 -3.42
CA ASN A 20 -25.88 -19.52 -3.29
C ASN A 20 -24.95 -19.36 -4.50
N SER A 21 -25.46 -18.73 -5.56
CA SER A 21 -24.68 -18.27 -6.68
C SER A 21 -23.78 -17.10 -6.22
N GLN A 22 -22.73 -17.41 -5.46
CA GLN A 22 -21.56 -16.57 -5.44
C GLN A 22 -20.99 -16.62 -6.85
N THR A 23 -21.16 -15.55 -7.60
CA THR A 23 -20.48 -15.35 -8.88
C THR A 23 -18.98 -15.48 -8.59
N LYS A 24 -18.39 -16.65 -8.89
CA LYS A 24 -16.93 -16.84 -8.87
C LYS A 24 -16.37 -15.84 -9.88
N ILE A 25 -15.90 -14.70 -9.40
CA ILE A 25 -15.05 -13.80 -10.19
C ILE A 25 -13.89 -14.68 -10.63
N SER A 26 -13.66 -14.80 -11.94
CA SER A 26 -12.59 -15.66 -12.43
C SER A 26 -11.25 -15.14 -11.87
N THR A 27 -10.39 -16.05 -11.42
CA THR A 27 -9.06 -15.72 -10.93
C THR A 27 -8.27 -14.85 -11.91
N ASP A 28 -8.51 -15.02 -13.20
CA ASP A 28 -7.88 -14.25 -14.27
C ASP A 28 -8.32 -12.79 -14.30
N SER A 29 -9.59 -12.48 -14.00
CA SER A 29 -10.07 -11.09 -13.94
C SER A 29 -9.48 -10.31 -12.78
N ILE A 30 -9.30 -10.96 -11.61
CA ILE A 30 -8.64 -10.35 -10.45
C ILE A 30 -7.14 -10.13 -10.73
N GLN A 31 -6.48 -11.10 -11.38
CA GLN A 31 -5.08 -10.95 -11.74
C GLN A 31 -4.85 -9.78 -12.70
N ASN A 32 -5.70 -9.65 -13.70
CA ASN A 32 -5.58 -8.58 -14.70
C ASN A 32 -5.74 -7.19 -14.08
N LYS A 33 -6.72 -6.99 -13.19
CA LYS A 33 -6.91 -5.68 -12.54
C LYS A 33 -5.78 -5.34 -11.54
N MET A 34 -5.18 -6.35 -10.89
CA MET A 34 -4.10 -6.17 -9.93
C MET A 34 -2.71 -6.02 -10.55
N GLN A 35 -2.57 -6.28 -11.85
CA GLN A 35 -1.25 -6.29 -12.51
C GLN A 35 -0.54 -4.94 -12.41
N TRP A 36 -1.26 -3.83 -12.66
CA TRP A 36 -0.66 -2.50 -12.55
C TRP A 36 -0.15 -2.20 -11.14
N PHE A 37 -0.90 -2.65 -10.11
CA PHE A 37 -0.52 -2.47 -8.70
C PHE A 37 0.72 -3.29 -8.35
N ALA A 38 0.76 -4.56 -8.77
CA ALA A 38 1.92 -5.43 -8.60
C ALA A 38 3.18 -4.87 -9.27
N ASP A 39 3.04 -4.15 -10.39
CA ASP A 39 4.14 -3.56 -11.14
C ASP A 39 4.56 -2.17 -10.61
N ALA A 40 3.67 -1.47 -9.93
CA ALA A 40 3.84 -0.09 -9.47
C ALA A 40 4.90 0.08 -8.38
N LYS A 41 4.98 -0.83 -7.43
CA LYS A 41 5.94 -0.93 -6.32
C LYS A 41 5.98 0.26 -5.35
N LEU A 42 5.74 1.49 -5.80
CA LEU A 42 5.81 2.71 -4.99
C LEU A 42 4.56 3.56 -5.19
N GLY A 43 3.92 3.90 -4.09
CA GLY A 43 2.89 4.92 -3.97
C GLY A 43 3.26 5.99 -2.94
N ILE A 44 2.60 7.15 -3.04
CA ILE A 44 2.70 8.20 -2.03
C ILE A 44 1.35 8.33 -1.33
N PHE A 45 1.37 8.20 0.00
CA PHE A 45 0.24 8.49 0.86
C PHE A 45 0.28 9.95 1.27
N ILE A 46 -0.87 10.59 1.40
CA ILE A 46 -0.93 12.00 1.78
C ILE A 46 -1.97 12.13 2.88
N HIS A 47 -1.51 12.33 4.12
CA HIS A 47 -2.38 12.64 5.24
C HIS A 47 -2.54 14.15 5.38
N TRP A 48 -3.68 14.67 4.93
CA TRP A 48 -3.96 16.10 4.93
C TRP A 48 -5.39 16.39 5.40
N GLY A 49 -5.53 17.16 6.45
CA GLY A 49 -6.81 17.49 7.05
C GLY A 49 -6.66 18.59 8.11
N ILE A 50 -7.73 18.89 8.84
CA ILE A 50 -7.75 19.97 9.82
C ILE A 50 -6.73 19.80 10.95
N TYR A 51 -6.36 18.57 11.27
CA TYR A 51 -5.34 18.23 12.27
C TYR A 51 -3.95 18.86 11.96
N ALA A 52 -3.67 19.15 10.70
CA ALA A 52 -2.44 19.83 10.31
C ALA A 52 -2.34 21.26 10.86
N VAL A 53 -3.46 21.90 11.21
CA VAL A 53 -3.49 23.30 11.68
C VAL A 53 -2.75 23.47 13.00
N ASN A 54 -3.04 22.64 13.96
CA ASN A 54 -2.36 22.64 15.25
C ASN A 54 -1.15 21.68 15.28
N GLY A 55 -0.94 20.91 14.20
CA GLY A 55 0.12 19.91 14.14
C GLY A 55 -0.02 18.86 15.24
N ILE A 56 -1.20 18.24 15.33
CA ILE A 56 -1.54 17.21 16.31
C ILE A 56 -1.92 15.91 15.59
N SER A 57 -2.01 14.83 16.36
CA SER A 57 -2.49 13.54 15.85
C SER A 57 -3.88 13.73 15.24
N GLU A 58 -4.16 13.01 14.17
CA GLU A 58 -5.40 13.10 13.39
C GLU A 58 -6.63 13.04 14.32
N SER A 59 -7.74 12.53 13.87
CA SER A 59 -8.95 12.32 14.69
C SER A 59 -8.71 11.59 16.03
N TRP A 60 -7.62 10.84 16.13
CA TRP A 60 -7.23 10.13 17.36
C TRP A 60 -7.02 11.05 18.56
N SER A 61 -6.55 12.28 18.35
CA SER A 61 -6.30 13.25 19.43
C SER A 61 -7.57 13.57 20.22
N PHE A 62 -8.74 13.74 19.57
CA PHE A 62 -9.99 13.93 20.32
C PHE A 62 -10.62 12.60 20.74
N HIS A 63 -10.49 11.55 19.93
CA HIS A 63 -11.01 10.23 20.27
C HIS A 63 -10.39 9.72 21.58
N ASN A 64 -9.08 9.92 21.76
CA ASN A 64 -8.34 9.59 22.97
C ASN A 64 -8.42 10.66 24.07
N LYS A 65 -9.23 11.72 23.88
CA LYS A 65 -9.44 12.80 24.85
C LYS A 65 -8.20 13.67 25.16
N GLU A 66 -7.21 13.70 24.28
CA GLU A 66 -6.05 14.59 24.37
C GLU A 66 -6.45 16.05 24.14
N ILE A 67 -7.48 16.26 23.31
CA ILE A 67 -8.13 17.53 23.06
C ILE A 67 -9.67 17.32 23.06
N SER A 68 -10.44 18.31 23.48
CA SER A 68 -11.90 18.20 23.36
C SER A 68 -12.35 18.24 21.89
N TYR A 69 -13.42 17.52 21.55
CA TYR A 69 -13.96 17.51 20.20
C TYR A 69 -14.29 18.92 19.65
N PRO A 70 -14.92 19.83 20.40
CA PRO A 70 -15.15 21.21 19.93
C PRO A 70 -13.83 21.94 19.59
N ASN A 71 -12.80 21.80 20.43
CA ASN A 71 -11.49 22.43 20.17
C ASN A 71 -10.78 21.79 18.97
N TYR A 72 -10.91 20.48 18.81
CA TYR A 72 -10.40 19.80 17.61
C TYR A 72 -11.05 20.34 16.34
N MET A 73 -12.39 20.44 16.31
CA MET A 73 -13.14 20.92 15.16
C MET A 73 -12.88 22.40 14.82
N GLN A 74 -12.53 23.24 15.80
CA GLN A 74 -12.15 24.64 15.54
C GLN A 74 -10.95 24.79 14.62
N GLN A 75 -10.10 23.76 14.49
CA GLN A 75 -8.98 23.76 13.56
C GLN A 75 -9.40 23.99 12.10
N ILE A 76 -10.65 23.68 11.74
CA ILE A 76 -11.18 23.92 10.39
C ILE A 76 -11.05 25.39 9.97
N ASN A 77 -11.11 26.32 10.93
CA ASN A 77 -10.99 27.75 10.67
C ASN A 77 -9.56 28.19 10.29
N GLY A 78 -8.56 27.37 10.57
CA GLY A 78 -7.16 27.61 10.22
C GLY A 78 -6.72 26.88 8.94
N PHE A 79 -7.58 26.04 8.36
CA PHE A 79 -7.25 25.29 7.16
C PHE A 79 -7.50 26.12 5.91
N THR A 80 -6.43 26.69 5.33
CA THR A 80 -6.53 27.68 4.25
C THR A 80 -6.27 27.12 2.85
N ALA A 81 -5.44 26.09 2.71
CA ALA A 81 -4.96 25.59 1.44
C ALA A 81 -4.49 26.71 0.48
N SER A 82 -3.96 27.81 1.05
CA SER A 82 -3.61 29.03 0.30
C SER A 82 -2.45 28.83 -0.67
N ASN A 83 -1.52 27.93 -0.33
CA ASN A 83 -0.35 27.56 -1.12
C ASN A 83 -0.48 26.19 -1.78
N TYR A 84 -1.67 25.60 -1.77
CA TYR A 84 -1.91 24.31 -2.40
C TYR A 84 -1.79 24.40 -3.92
N ASP A 85 -0.83 23.68 -4.47
CA ASP A 85 -0.64 23.49 -5.90
C ASP A 85 -0.64 22.01 -6.25
N ALA A 86 -1.76 21.54 -6.78
CA ALA A 86 -1.96 20.15 -7.18
C ALA A 86 -0.96 19.67 -8.25
N ASN A 87 -0.54 20.57 -9.16
CA ASN A 87 0.43 20.23 -10.20
C ASN A 87 1.84 20.07 -9.61
N ALA A 88 2.23 20.94 -8.69
CA ALA A 88 3.49 20.83 -7.97
C ALA A 88 3.56 19.56 -7.12
N TRP A 89 2.46 19.20 -6.43
CA TRP A 89 2.37 17.93 -5.69
C TRP A 89 2.52 16.73 -6.62
N ALA A 90 1.74 16.68 -7.70
CA ALA A 90 1.82 15.57 -8.65
C ALA A 90 3.19 15.49 -9.35
N GLU A 91 3.86 16.64 -9.57
CA GLU A 91 5.22 16.65 -10.11
C GLU A 91 6.23 16.06 -9.14
N LEU A 92 6.18 16.44 -7.86
CA LEU A 92 7.05 15.87 -6.82
C LEU A 92 6.83 14.35 -6.67
N ILE A 93 5.57 13.90 -6.70
CA ILE A 93 5.21 12.47 -6.68
C ILE A 93 5.81 11.75 -7.88
N LYS A 94 5.67 12.30 -9.09
CA LYS A 94 6.28 11.73 -10.30
C LYS A 94 7.79 11.66 -10.21
N GLN A 95 8.41 12.73 -9.71
CA GLN A 95 9.88 12.81 -9.54
C GLN A 95 10.40 11.77 -8.55
N SER A 96 9.64 11.40 -7.52
CA SER A 96 10.04 10.32 -6.60
C SER A 96 10.08 8.93 -7.26
N GLY A 97 9.46 8.77 -8.43
CA GLY A 97 9.31 7.51 -9.14
C GLY A 97 8.00 6.79 -8.83
N ALA A 98 7.15 7.32 -7.95
CA ALA A 98 5.86 6.73 -7.57
C ALA A 98 4.91 6.61 -8.78
N LYS A 99 4.11 5.55 -8.76
CA LYS A 99 3.17 5.20 -9.84
C LYS A 99 1.72 5.46 -9.45
N TYR A 100 1.44 5.66 -8.18
CA TYR A 100 0.13 6.02 -7.65
C TYR A 100 0.28 6.93 -6.44
N ALA A 101 -0.80 7.60 -6.08
CA ALA A 101 -0.87 8.37 -4.85
C ALA A 101 -2.25 8.21 -4.23
N VAL A 102 -2.32 8.19 -2.91
CA VAL A 102 -3.55 8.06 -2.11
C VAL A 102 -3.69 9.29 -1.22
N LEU A 103 -4.81 10.01 -1.32
CA LEU A 103 -5.09 11.18 -0.50
C LEU A 103 -6.16 10.84 0.55
N THR A 104 -5.97 11.27 1.80
CA THR A 104 -7.00 11.19 2.84
C THR A 104 -8.17 12.10 2.51
N THR A 105 -9.16 11.59 1.77
CA THR A 105 -10.29 12.42 1.34
C THR A 105 -11.26 12.72 2.48
N LYS A 106 -11.39 11.81 3.43
CA LYS A 106 -12.10 11.97 4.70
C LYS A 106 -11.46 11.06 5.75
N HIS A 107 -10.95 11.60 6.85
CA HIS A 107 -10.48 10.85 8.01
C HIS A 107 -11.64 10.58 9.00
N HIS A 108 -11.40 9.95 10.13
CA HIS A 108 -12.44 9.59 11.12
C HIS A 108 -13.16 10.80 11.75
N ASP A 109 -12.62 12.01 11.59
CA ASP A 109 -13.25 13.27 12.01
C ASP A 109 -14.41 13.71 11.10
N GLY A 110 -14.63 13.03 9.99
CA GLY A 110 -15.73 13.29 9.07
C GLY A 110 -15.55 14.50 8.15
N VAL A 111 -14.44 15.23 8.24
CA VAL A 111 -14.21 16.42 7.41
C VAL A 111 -13.83 15.99 5.99
N ALA A 112 -14.72 16.25 5.04
CA ALA A 112 -14.51 15.91 3.64
C ALA A 112 -13.64 16.96 2.93
N LEU A 113 -12.65 16.52 2.16
CA LEU A 113 -11.82 17.41 1.34
C LEU A 113 -12.48 17.84 0.01
N TRP A 114 -13.67 17.32 -0.29
CA TRP A 114 -14.46 17.65 -1.48
C TRP A 114 -15.81 18.24 -1.09
N PRO A 115 -16.49 18.99 -1.99
CA PRO A 115 -17.81 19.58 -1.73
C PRO A 115 -18.92 18.52 -1.76
N THR A 116 -18.93 17.63 -0.73
CA THR A 116 -19.97 16.63 -0.60
C THR A 116 -21.33 17.26 -0.36
N SER A 117 -22.35 16.79 -1.04
CA SER A 117 -23.74 17.19 -0.79
C SER A 117 -24.36 16.50 0.42
N ALA A 118 -23.72 15.43 0.90
CA ALA A 118 -24.21 14.65 2.04
C ALA A 118 -24.03 15.35 3.40
N SER A 119 -23.07 16.28 3.50
CA SER A 119 -22.75 17.00 4.74
C SER A 119 -22.17 18.38 4.45
N LYS A 120 -22.50 19.35 5.33
CA LYS A 120 -21.82 20.67 5.32
C LYS A 120 -20.41 20.62 5.91
N LEU A 121 -20.04 19.53 6.58
CA LEU A 121 -18.71 19.35 7.13
C LEU A 121 -17.73 18.98 6.02
N ASN A 122 -17.35 19.96 5.22
CA ASN A 122 -16.42 19.82 4.13
C ASN A 122 -15.59 21.10 3.93
N MET A 123 -14.46 20.98 3.24
CA MET A 123 -13.52 22.09 3.07
C MET A 123 -14.08 23.24 2.24
N PHE A 124 -15.01 22.95 1.34
CA PHE A 124 -15.64 23.98 0.50
C PHE A 124 -16.60 24.88 1.32
N GLU A 125 -17.45 24.28 2.16
CA GLU A 125 -18.45 25.03 2.93
C GLU A 125 -17.92 25.56 4.25
N SER A 126 -17.12 24.77 4.98
CA SER A 126 -16.81 25.02 6.39
C SER A 126 -15.42 25.56 6.66
N SER A 127 -14.48 25.58 5.68
CA SER A 127 -13.13 26.09 5.89
C SER A 127 -12.86 27.38 5.11
N PRO A 128 -11.82 28.16 5.47
CA PRO A 128 -11.36 29.29 4.68
C PRO A 128 -10.84 28.91 3.28
N ALA A 129 -10.50 27.65 3.06
CA ALA A 129 -10.01 27.16 1.77
C ALA A 129 -11.04 27.36 0.64
N LYS A 130 -12.33 27.14 0.92
CA LYS A 130 -13.44 27.30 -0.04
C LYS A 130 -13.19 26.64 -1.40
N LYS A 131 -12.56 25.45 -1.40
CA LYS A 131 -12.12 24.76 -2.61
C LYS A 131 -12.48 23.30 -2.57
N ASP A 132 -12.71 22.72 -3.75
CA ASP A 132 -12.57 21.29 -3.98
C ASP A 132 -11.07 20.97 -4.07
N LEU A 133 -10.56 20.16 -3.15
CA LEU A 133 -9.14 19.81 -3.09
C LEU A 133 -8.83 18.53 -3.87
N LEU A 134 -9.86 17.71 -4.19
CA LEU A 134 -9.70 16.46 -4.89
C LEU A 134 -9.60 16.63 -6.41
N ALA A 135 -10.54 17.36 -7.00
CA ALA A 135 -10.63 17.48 -8.47
C ALA A 135 -9.32 17.94 -9.12
N PRO A 136 -8.66 19.02 -8.66
CA PRO A 136 -7.39 19.45 -9.23
C PRO A 136 -6.27 18.42 -9.03
N PHE A 137 -6.22 17.74 -7.86
CA PHE A 137 -5.20 16.74 -7.58
C PHE A 137 -5.33 15.52 -8.49
N TYR A 138 -6.53 14.97 -8.61
CA TYR A 138 -6.74 13.79 -9.46
C TYR A 138 -6.50 14.09 -10.94
N LYS A 139 -6.89 15.29 -11.38
CA LYS A 139 -6.57 15.77 -12.73
C LYS A 139 -5.06 15.86 -12.96
N ALA A 140 -4.32 16.41 -11.99
CA ALA A 140 -2.86 16.54 -12.06
C ALA A 140 -2.17 15.16 -12.06
N LEU A 141 -2.58 14.21 -11.21
CA LEU A 141 -2.06 12.86 -11.22
C LEU A 141 -2.27 12.17 -12.56
N LYS A 142 -3.51 12.18 -13.06
CA LYS A 142 -3.88 11.56 -14.34
C LYS A 142 -3.10 12.16 -15.52
N SER A 143 -2.88 13.47 -15.53
CA SER A 143 -2.09 14.15 -16.59
C SER A 143 -0.63 13.71 -16.62
N LYS A 144 -0.12 13.19 -15.50
CA LYS A 144 1.27 12.69 -15.36
C LYS A 144 1.37 11.16 -15.46
N GLY A 145 0.26 10.47 -15.73
CA GLY A 145 0.20 9.01 -15.80
C GLY A 145 0.29 8.30 -14.45
N ILE A 146 -0.03 9.02 -13.36
CA ILE A 146 -0.04 8.48 -12.00
C ILE A 146 -1.46 8.05 -11.66
N LYS A 147 -1.61 6.85 -11.10
CA LYS A 147 -2.90 6.32 -10.64
C LYS A 147 -3.38 7.08 -9.40
N ALA A 148 -4.67 7.41 -9.36
CA ALA A 148 -5.28 8.17 -8.28
C ALA A 148 -6.00 7.25 -7.31
N GLY A 149 -5.59 7.29 -6.04
CA GLY A 149 -6.19 6.56 -4.93
C GLY A 149 -6.92 7.49 -3.96
N THR A 150 -7.94 6.97 -3.35
CA THR A 150 -8.78 7.62 -2.35
C THR A 150 -8.66 6.88 -1.03
N TYR A 151 -8.12 7.49 0.01
CA TYR A 151 -8.35 7.03 1.37
C TYR A 151 -9.71 7.52 1.83
N PHE A 152 -10.51 6.63 2.39
CA PHE A 152 -11.83 6.94 2.91
C PHE A 152 -12.07 6.18 4.21
N SER A 153 -12.28 6.93 5.30
CA SER A 153 -12.67 6.34 6.57
C SER A 153 -14.12 5.84 6.54
N LEU A 154 -14.32 4.58 6.90
CA LEU A 154 -15.66 4.02 7.18
C LEU A 154 -16.22 4.62 8.45
N LEU A 155 -15.38 4.84 9.47
CA LEU A 155 -15.73 5.56 10.68
C LEU A 155 -16.05 7.02 10.36
N ASP A 156 -17.02 7.57 11.08
CA ASP A 156 -17.30 9.01 11.10
C ASP A 156 -17.74 9.43 12.50
N TRP A 157 -16.74 9.71 13.33
CA TRP A 157 -17.00 10.10 14.73
C TRP A 157 -17.68 11.45 14.87
N SER A 158 -17.75 12.27 13.81
CA SER A 158 -18.50 13.52 13.79
C SER A 158 -19.97 13.34 13.50
N TYR A 159 -20.32 12.28 12.75
CA TYR A 159 -21.69 12.10 12.27
C TYR A 159 -22.64 11.66 13.41
N PRO A 160 -23.76 12.38 13.65
CA PRO A 160 -24.62 12.12 14.81
C PRO A 160 -25.20 10.71 14.85
N ASP A 161 -25.47 10.10 13.70
CA ASP A 161 -26.04 8.75 13.60
C ASP A 161 -24.96 7.64 13.56
N TYR A 162 -23.65 7.98 13.66
CA TYR A 162 -22.60 7.00 13.88
C TYR A 162 -22.54 6.60 15.37
N PRO A 163 -22.45 5.30 15.71
CA PRO A 163 -22.49 4.86 17.11
C PRO A 163 -21.26 5.24 17.91
N GLY A 164 -20.05 5.14 17.34
CA GLY A 164 -18.78 5.48 18.00
C GLY A 164 -18.56 6.97 18.13
N PHE A 165 -17.75 7.38 19.13
CA PHE A 165 -17.34 8.79 19.31
C PHE A 165 -16.00 8.91 20.02
N LEU A 166 -15.93 8.59 21.31
CA LEU A 166 -14.71 8.55 22.09
C LEU A 166 -14.35 7.11 22.40
N ASN A 167 -13.10 6.83 22.68
CA ASN A 167 -12.57 5.49 22.88
C ASN A 167 -13.29 4.64 23.95
N ASP A 168 -13.98 5.29 24.90
CA ASP A 168 -14.69 4.64 26.00
C ASP A 168 -16.18 4.95 26.02
N SER A 169 -16.74 5.52 24.92
CA SER A 169 -18.15 5.88 24.84
C SER A 169 -18.75 5.63 23.47
N SER A 170 -19.97 5.16 23.46
CA SER A 170 -20.80 5.07 22.26
C SER A 170 -22.05 5.90 22.44
N ARG A 171 -22.57 6.47 21.35
CA ARG A 171 -23.82 7.22 21.35
C ARG A 171 -25.04 6.32 21.54
N TYR A 172 -24.98 5.10 21.00
CA TYR A 172 -26.04 4.10 21.06
C TYR A 172 -25.50 2.73 20.64
N LYS A 173 -26.27 1.67 20.86
CA LYS A 173 -26.01 0.34 20.29
C LYS A 173 -26.85 0.18 19.03
N ILE A 174 -26.28 -0.36 17.97
CA ILE A 174 -26.97 -0.57 16.67
C ILE A 174 -28.23 -1.44 16.85
N SER A 175 -28.18 -2.44 17.76
CA SER A 175 -29.33 -3.27 18.09
C SER A 175 -30.54 -2.47 18.66
N ASP A 176 -30.26 -1.35 19.34
CA ASP A 176 -31.28 -0.55 20.02
C ASP A 176 -31.94 0.48 19.08
N ASP A 177 -31.19 0.93 18.04
CA ASP A 177 -31.67 1.85 17.02
C ASP A 177 -31.11 1.52 15.63
N PRO A 178 -31.61 0.46 14.98
CA PRO A 178 -31.13 0.05 13.65
C PRO A 178 -31.50 1.07 12.55
N GLN A 179 -32.54 1.90 12.76
CA GLN A 179 -32.88 2.94 11.79
C GLN A 179 -31.87 4.07 11.76
N ARG A 180 -31.30 4.41 12.91
CA ARG A 180 -30.22 5.39 13.02
C ARG A 180 -28.98 4.90 12.27
N TRP A 181 -28.62 3.63 12.44
CA TRP A 181 -27.55 2.99 11.68
C TRP A 181 -27.81 2.98 10.17
N SER A 182 -29.05 2.69 9.75
CA SER A 182 -29.43 2.72 8.33
C SER A 182 -29.28 4.12 7.71
N ARG A 183 -29.57 5.20 8.46
CA ARG A 183 -29.31 6.57 8.00
C ARG A 183 -27.84 6.85 7.82
N PHE A 184 -26.99 6.37 8.75
CA PHE A 184 -25.55 6.47 8.61
C PHE A 184 -25.05 5.73 7.35
N LEU A 185 -25.48 4.49 7.11
CA LEU A 185 -25.09 3.75 5.91
C LEU A 185 -25.57 4.44 4.62
N THR A 186 -26.72 5.09 4.64
CA THR A 186 -27.20 5.90 3.51
C THR A 186 -26.27 7.08 3.24
N PHE A 187 -25.88 7.80 4.29
CA PHE A 187 -24.92 8.89 4.23
C PHE A 187 -23.57 8.42 3.68
N LEU A 188 -23.00 7.35 4.23
CA LEU A 188 -21.75 6.74 3.80
C LEU A 188 -21.80 6.38 2.30
N ASN A 189 -22.85 5.68 1.90
CA ASN A 189 -23.06 5.24 0.52
C ASN A 189 -23.25 6.42 -0.46
N HIS A 190 -23.82 7.53 0.00
CA HIS A 190 -23.94 8.74 -0.80
C HIS A 190 -22.55 9.33 -1.09
N GLN A 191 -21.73 9.49 -0.07
CA GLN A 191 -20.35 9.99 -0.22
C GLN A 191 -19.50 9.10 -1.13
N LEU A 192 -19.61 7.78 -1.01
CA LEU A 192 -18.93 6.84 -1.90
C LEU A 192 -19.37 6.98 -3.35
N SER A 193 -20.69 7.19 -3.59
CA SER A 193 -21.20 7.44 -4.95
C SER A 193 -20.61 8.72 -5.55
N GLU A 194 -20.60 9.82 -4.79
CA GLU A 194 -20.00 11.09 -5.23
C GLU A 194 -18.55 10.93 -5.64
N ILE A 195 -17.75 10.23 -4.83
CA ILE A 195 -16.34 9.97 -5.12
C ILE A 195 -16.19 9.18 -6.42
N MET A 196 -16.97 8.12 -6.60
CA MET A 196 -16.87 7.28 -7.79
C MET A 196 -17.34 7.98 -9.06
N GLU A 197 -18.39 8.80 -8.98
CA GLU A 197 -18.96 9.51 -10.13
C GLU A 197 -18.09 10.69 -10.57
N GLN A 198 -17.65 11.51 -9.60
CA GLN A 198 -16.97 12.77 -9.87
C GLN A 198 -15.47 12.59 -10.11
N TYR A 199 -14.79 11.78 -9.31
CA TYR A 199 -13.32 11.70 -9.30
C TYR A 199 -12.78 10.44 -9.95
N LYS A 200 -13.57 9.34 -9.99
CA LYS A 200 -13.22 8.08 -10.66
C LYS A 200 -11.83 7.58 -10.27
N PRO A 201 -11.61 7.25 -8.98
CA PRO A 201 -10.33 6.75 -8.52
C PRO A 201 -9.99 5.40 -9.15
N ASP A 202 -8.69 5.08 -9.18
CA ASP A 202 -8.19 3.76 -9.58
C ASP A 202 -8.09 2.81 -8.37
N LEU A 203 -8.05 3.37 -7.15
CA LEU A 203 -7.87 2.64 -5.90
C LEU A 203 -8.72 3.27 -4.79
N MET A 204 -9.43 2.43 -4.02
CA MET A 204 -10.07 2.80 -2.74
C MET A 204 -9.27 2.20 -1.59
N TRP A 205 -8.79 3.06 -0.73
CA TRP A 205 -8.09 2.73 0.49
C TRP A 205 -9.01 3.00 1.68
N PHE A 206 -9.75 1.99 2.12
CA PHE A 206 -10.62 2.08 3.29
C PHE A 206 -9.82 2.01 4.58
N ASP A 207 -10.39 2.57 5.62
CA ASP A 207 -9.89 2.50 6.98
C ASP A 207 -11.04 2.54 7.98
N GLY A 208 -10.80 2.05 9.20
CA GLY A 208 -11.81 2.12 10.25
C GLY A 208 -12.87 1.00 10.19
N ASP A 209 -12.54 -0.14 9.61
CA ASP A 209 -13.49 -1.26 9.51
C ASP A 209 -13.66 -2.06 10.81
N TRP A 210 -12.80 -1.87 11.79
CA TRP A 210 -12.72 -2.67 13.02
C TRP A 210 -13.85 -2.45 14.04
N GLU A 211 -14.60 -1.34 13.96
CA GLU A 211 -15.67 -1.08 14.93
C GLU A 211 -16.96 -1.86 14.66
N GLN A 212 -17.17 -2.35 13.45
CA GLN A 212 -18.37 -3.08 13.05
C GLN A 212 -18.03 -4.33 12.24
N SER A 213 -18.93 -5.32 12.27
CA SER A 213 -18.79 -6.52 11.44
C SER A 213 -19.00 -6.23 9.95
N ALA A 214 -18.57 -7.18 9.11
CA ALA A 214 -18.76 -7.11 7.65
C ALA A 214 -20.25 -6.94 7.25
N ASP A 215 -21.14 -7.63 7.96
CA ASP A 215 -22.59 -7.56 7.71
C ASP A 215 -23.15 -6.20 8.15
N GLN A 216 -22.68 -5.67 9.29
CA GLN A 216 -23.10 -4.35 9.74
C GLN A 216 -22.65 -3.25 8.78
N TRP A 217 -21.42 -3.29 8.28
CA TRP A 217 -20.94 -2.38 7.25
C TRP A 217 -21.62 -2.56 5.90
N ASP A 218 -22.29 -3.68 5.64
CA ASP A 218 -22.67 -4.10 4.28
C ASP A 218 -21.46 -4.11 3.32
N ALA A 219 -20.34 -4.66 3.80
CA ALA A 219 -19.06 -4.63 3.08
C ALA A 219 -19.16 -5.24 1.68
N SER A 220 -19.94 -6.32 1.54
CA SER A 220 -20.25 -6.96 0.25
C SER A 220 -21.02 -6.01 -0.68
N GLY A 221 -22.04 -5.32 -0.17
CA GLY A 221 -22.83 -4.34 -0.92
C GLY A 221 -21.99 -3.14 -1.35
N ILE A 222 -21.18 -2.59 -0.43
CA ILE A 222 -20.22 -1.51 -0.75
C ILE A 222 -19.30 -1.94 -1.88
N ARG A 223 -18.64 -3.11 -1.77
CA ARG A 223 -17.75 -3.62 -2.83
C ARG A 223 -18.48 -3.75 -4.18
N LYS A 224 -19.65 -4.38 -4.19
CA LYS A 224 -20.46 -4.56 -5.40
C LYS A 224 -20.82 -3.22 -6.04
N LYS A 225 -21.24 -2.25 -5.23
CA LYS A 225 -21.56 -0.89 -5.67
C LYS A 225 -20.35 -0.20 -6.32
N LEU A 226 -19.20 -0.21 -5.67
CA LEU A 226 -17.99 0.43 -6.19
C LEU A 226 -17.54 -0.20 -7.52
N LEU A 227 -17.55 -1.54 -7.60
CA LEU A 227 -17.18 -2.25 -8.83
C LEU A 227 -18.20 -2.07 -9.96
N SER A 228 -19.43 -1.67 -9.69
CA SER A 228 -20.37 -1.29 -10.74
C SER A 228 -20.03 0.02 -11.42
N TYR A 229 -19.35 0.95 -10.72
CA TYR A 229 -18.82 2.18 -11.32
C TYR A 229 -17.51 1.93 -12.09
N ASN A 230 -16.65 1.10 -11.54
CA ASN A 230 -15.35 0.76 -12.14
C ASN A 230 -14.96 -0.69 -11.84
N PRO A 231 -15.14 -1.62 -12.79
CA PRO A 231 -14.77 -3.03 -12.59
C PRO A 231 -13.27 -3.25 -12.32
N ASN A 232 -12.42 -2.30 -12.73
CA ASN A 232 -10.98 -2.34 -12.53
C ASN A 232 -10.50 -1.64 -11.25
N LEU A 233 -11.43 -1.12 -10.45
CA LEU A 233 -11.10 -0.54 -9.15
C LEU A 233 -10.46 -1.59 -8.24
N ILE A 234 -9.34 -1.24 -7.62
CA ILE A 234 -8.77 -2.07 -6.55
C ILE A 234 -9.14 -1.49 -5.18
N ILE A 235 -9.30 -2.37 -4.21
CA ILE A 235 -9.76 -2.03 -2.86
C ILE A 235 -8.80 -2.70 -1.87
N ASN A 236 -8.32 -1.97 -0.85
CA ASN A 236 -7.47 -2.55 0.19
C ASN A 236 -8.24 -3.50 1.11
N GLY A 237 -7.51 -4.28 1.95
CA GLY A 237 -8.06 -5.29 2.85
C GLY A 237 -8.93 -4.73 3.99
N ARG A 238 -8.86 -3.42 4.25
CA ARG A 238 -9.61 -2.74 5.33
C ARG A 238 -11.07 -2.45 4.94
N LEU A 239 -11.72 -3.43 4.36
CA LEU A 239 -13.15 -3.53 4.15
C LEU A 239 -13.63 -4.88 4.70
N THR A 240 -13.25 -5.18 5.95
CA THR A 240 -13.60 -6.42 6.67
C THR A 240 -13.38 -7.70 5.84
N GLY A 241 -12.24 -7.79 5.12
CA GLY A 241 -11.87 -8.93 4.29
C GLY A 241 -12.44 -8.92 2.86
N TYR A 242 -13.17 -7.90 2.46
CA TYR A 242 -13.67 -7.74 1.08
C TYR A 242 -12.73 -6.93 0.17
N GLY A 243 -11.44 -6.83 0.52
CA GLY A 243 -10.41 -6.17 -0.28
C GLY A 243 -9.74 -7.08 -1.31
N ASP A 244 -8.80 -6.50 -2.05
CA ASP A 244 -8.01 -7.18 -3.07
C ASP A 244 -6.56 -7.40 -2.62
N TYR A 245 -6.06 -6.65 -1.63
CA TYR A 245 -4.69 -6.70 -1.11
C TYR A 245 -4.62 -6.27 0.36
N GLU A 246 -3.57 -6.73 1.06
CA GLU A 246 -3.37 -6.45 2.48
C GLU A 246 -2.46 -5.23 2.72
N THR A 247 -2.65 -4.57 3.86
CA THR A 247 -1.95 -3.33 4.21
C THR A 247 -1.30 -3.42 5.59
N PRO A 248 -0.17 -4.14 5.75
CA PRO A 248 0.66 -4.00 6.95
C PRO A 248 1.05 -2.53 7.15
N GLU A 249 1.01 -2.10 8.42
CA GLU A 249 1.20 -0.70 8.79
C GLU A 249 2.37 -0.56 9.75
N GLN A 250 3.31 0.36 9.45
CA GLN A 250 4.50 0.73 10.25
C GLN A 250 5.42 -0.45 10.61
N ASN A 251 4.89 -1.66 10.72
CA ASN A 251 5.64 -2.86 11.05
C ASN A 251 6.07 -3.58 9.78
N PHE A 252 7.37 -3.61 9.55
CA PHE A 252 7.95 -4.32 8.43
C PHE A 252 7.80 -5.84 8.62
N PRO A 253 7.22 -6.58 7.66
CA PRO A 253 7.14 -8.04 7.76
C PRO A 253 8.54 -8.67 7.78
N VAL A 254 8.86 -9.41 8.85
CA VAL A 254 10.17 -10.10 9.00
C VAL A 254 10.35 -11.21 7.97
N SER A 255 9.26 -11.82 7.53
CA SER A 255 9.24 -12.82 6.48
C SER A 255 8.25 -12.41 5.38
N ARG A 256 8.42 -12.99 4.18
CA ARG A 256 7.49 -12.72 3.07
C ARG A 256 6.06 -13.03 3.50
N PRO A 257 5.13 -12.07 3.42
CA PRO A 257 3.73 -12.31 3.68
C PRO A 257 3.16 -13.39 2.75
N GLN A 258 2.21 -14.16 3.26
CA GLN A 258 1.53 -15.19 2.45
C GLN A 258 0.51 -14.62 1.45
N PHE A 259 0.16 -13.33 1.63
CA PHE A 259 -0.74 -12.63 0.71
C PHE A 259 -0.08 -12.44 -0.65
N LYS A 260 -0.86 -12.64 -1.70
CA LYS A 260 -0.37 -12.46 -3.06
C LYS A 260 -0.02 -11.01 -3.37
N TRP A 261 -0.83 -10.08 -2.89
CA TRP A 261 -0.64 -8.64 -3.04
C TRP A 261 -0.73 -7.96 -1.69
N TRP A 262 0.21 -7.10 -1.41
CA TRP A 262 0.27 -6.35 -0.17
C TRP A 262 1.05 -5.05 -0.35
N GLU A 263 0.80 -4.11 0.55
CA GLU A 263 1.37 -2.78 0.54
C GLU A 263 1.74 -2.39 1.97
N LEU A 264 3.00 -2.11 2.22
CA LEU A 264 3.42 -1.52 3.50
C LEU A 264 3.11 -0.03 3.48
N CYS A 265 2.24 0.47 4.35
CA CYS A 265 2.13 1.89 4.58
C CYS A 265 3.04 2.34 5.73
N MET A 266 3.85 3.39 5.47
CA MET A 266 4.92 3.84 6.34
C MET A 266 5.04 5.36 6.30
N THR A 267 5.21 5.98 7.48
CA THR A 267 5.44 7.42 7.60
C THR A 267 6.89 7.83 7.30
N THR A 268 7.09 9.07 6.89
CA THR A 268 8.45 9.66 6.74
C THR A 268 9.06 10.10 8.06
N ASN A 269 8.24 10.28 9.11
CA ASN A 269 8.61 10.57 10.49
C ASN A 269 7.85 9.63 11.45
N ASN A 270 7.41 10.07 12.63
CA ASN A 270 6.64 9.25 13.56
C ASN A 270 5.11 9.38 13.39
N ASN A 271 4.64 10.35 12.61
CA ASN A 271 3.22 10.69 12.49
C ASN A 271 2.75 10.69 11.04
N TRP A 272 1.44 10.45 10.81
CA TRP A 272 0.84 10.49 9.49
C TRP A 272 0.65 11.95 9.02
N GLY A 273 -0.14 12.72 9.72
CA GLY A 273 -0.35 14.13 9.42
C GLY A 273 0.83 15.02 9.81
N TYR A 274 0.83 16.26 9.31
CA TYR A 274 1.83 17.25 9.67
C TYR A 274 1.83 17.53 11.17
N GLN A 275 2.99 17.38 11.80
CA GLN A 275 3.25 17.79 13.18
C GLN A 275 4.55 18.58 13.26
N GLN A 276 4.45 19.85 13.63
CA GLN A 276 5.61 20.75 13.69
C GLN A 276 6.68 20.28 14.68
N LYS A 277 6.29 19.61 15.75
CA LYS A 277 7.19 19.15 16.82
C LYS A 277 7.86 17.81 16.50
N ASP A 278 7.37 17.09 15.49
CA ASP A 278 7.98 15.83 15.08
C ASP A 278 9.13 16.09 14.10
N THR A 279 10.33 16.02 14.65
CA THR A 279 11.58 16.20 13.91
C THR A 279 12.35 14.89 13.70
N ASN A 280 11.73 13.75 14.03
CA ASN A 280 12.35 12.44 13.89
C ASN A 280 12.19 11.88 12.46
N TRP A 281 12.79 12.56 11.50
CA TRP A 281 12.74 12.19 10.10
C TRP A 281 13.58 10.96 9.79
N LYS A 282 12.99 10.00 9.09
CA LYS A 282 13.76 8.92 8.46
C LYS A 282 14.67 9.50 7.38
N THR A 283 15.89 9.01 7.34
CA THR A 283 16.87 9.39 6.32
C THR A 283 16.48 8.82 4.96
N PRO A 284 16.93 9.39 3.83
CA PRO A 284 16.77 8.78 2.52
C PRO A 284 17.28 7.33 2.44
N TYR A 285 18.38 7.02 3.13
CA TYR A 285 18.89 5.65 3.22
C TYR A 285 17.90 4.69 3.88
N GLU A 286 17.30 5.08 5.00
CA GLU A 286 16.29 4.27 5.70
C GLU A 286 15.06 4.04 4.83
N ILE A 287 14.56 5.09 4.16
CA ILE A 287 13.40 4.98 3.26
C ILE A 287 13.70 4.06 2.07
N ILE A 288 14.87 4.21 1.44
CA ILE A 288 15.28 3.35 0.31
C ILE A 288 15.46 1.90 0.79
N SER A 289 16.00 1.68 1.99
CA SER A 289 16.15 0.35 2.58
C SER A 289 14.80 -0.31 2.83
N ILE A 290 13.84 0.40 3.43
CA ILE A 290 12.47 -0.06 3.64
C ILE A 290 11.80 -0.40 2.30
N PHE A 291 11.97 0.47 1.30
CA PHE A 291 11.39 0.28 -0.03
C PHE A 291 11.94 -0.98 -0.72
N VAL A 292 13.24 -1.15 -0.73
CA VAL A 292 13.90 -2.31 -1.33
C VAL A 292 13.48 -3.60 -0.62
N ASP A 293 13.39 -3.59 0.71
CA ASP A 293 12.93 -4.74 1.48
C ASP A 293 11.46 -5.09 1.16
N ALA A 294 10.56 -4.10 1.09
CA ALA A 294 9.17 -4.34 0.72
C ALA A 294 9.06 -5.00 -0.67
N VAL A 295 9.78 -4.46 -1.65
CA VAL A 295 9.76 -4.98 -3.03
C VAL A 295 10.38 -6.37 -3.12
N SER A 296 11.47 -6.63 -2.39
CA SER A 296 12.12 -7.94 -2.38
C SER A 296 11.21 -9.03 -1.80
N ASN A 297 10.32 -8.68 -0.89
CA ASN A 297 9.29 -9.55 -0.35
C ASN A 297 8.00 -9.61 -1.19
N GLY A 298 7.98 -8.96 -2.35
CA GLY A 298 6.89 -9.01 -3.32
C GLY A 298 5.77 -7.99 -3.08
N GLY A 299 5.98 -7.05 -2.14
CA GLY A 299 5.02 -5.98 -1.82
C GLY A 299 5.30 -4.66 -2.51
N ASN A 300 4.47 -3.68 -2.18
CA ASN A 300 4.64 -2.28 -2.51
C ASN A 300 4.97 -1.48 -1.24
N LEU A 301 5.54 -0.29 -1.41
CA LEU A 301 5.61 0.73 -0.36
C LEU A 301 4.63 1.86 -0.69
N LEU A 302 3.78 2.22 0.27
CA LEU A 302 2.98 3.45 0.29
C LEU A 302 3.61 4.39 1.31
N LEU A 303 4.44 5.31 0.83
CA LEU A 303 5.21 6.23 1.68
C LEU A 303 4.41 7.49 1.97
N ASP A 304 4.21 7.80 3.24
CA ASP A 304 3.37 8.89 3.68
C ASP A 304 4.10 10.22 3.78
N ILE A 305 3.38 11.29 3.39
CA ILE A 305 3.72 12.69 3.63
C ILE A 305 2.55 13.44 4.26
N GLY A 306 2.84 14.40 5.13
CA GLY A 306 1.85 15.26 5.80
C GLY A 306 2.02 16.72 5.41
N PRO A 307 1.24 17.26 4.46
CA PRO A 307 1.28 18.68 4.14
C PRO A 307 0.78 19.56 5.27
N LYS A 308 1.29 20.80 5.33
CA LYS A 308 0.84 21.87 6.24
C LYS A 308 -0.57 22.34 5.86
N PRO A 309 -1.28 23.05 6.75
CA PRO A 309 -2.66 23.48 6.50
C PRO A 309 -2.82 24.45 5.33
N ASP A 310 -1.74 25.10 4.91
CA ASP A 310 -1.71 25.97 3.74
C ASP A 310 -1.45 25.20 2.42
N GLY A 311 -1.15 23.89 2.50
CA GLY A 311 -0.86 23.04 1.35
C GLY A 311 0.63 22.91 1.00
N THR A 312 1.53 23.56 1.76
CA THR A 312 2.98 23.35 1.56
C THR A 312 3.43 22.01 2.13
N ILE A 313 4.27 21.28 1.39
CA ILE A 313 4.91 20.05 1.86
C ILE A 313 6.18 20.43 2.64
N PRO A 314 6.43 19.85 3.84
CA PRO A 314 7.67 20.07 4.58
C PRO A 314 8.93 19.83 3.76
N ALA A 315 9.95 20.65 3.96
CA ALA A 315 11.20 20.60 3.18
C ALA A 315 11.91 19.24 3.31
N GLU A 316 11.83 18.63 4.47
CA GLU A 316 12.40 17.33 4.78
C GLU A 316 11.74 16.23 3.92
N GLN A 317 10.42 16.25 3.82
CA GLN A 317 9.66 15.30 2.99
C GLN A 317 9.95 15.52 1.50
N ILE A 318 10.05 16.78 1.06
CA ILE A 318 10.46 17.09 -0.32
C ILE A 318 11.86 16.52 -0.60
N ASN A 319 12.79 16.66 0.33
CA ASN A 319 14.14 16.13 0.18
C ASN A 319 14.14 14.59 0.10
N ILE A 320 13.43 13.92 0.99
CA ILE A 320 13.28 12.46 0.99
C ILE A 320 12.75 11.97 -0.37
N LEU A 321 11.66 12.57 -0.88
CA LEU A 321 11.09 12.19 -2.16
C LEU A 321 12.01 12.44 -3.35
N LYS A 322 12.77 13.54 -3.33
CA LYS A 322 13.76 13.85 -4.37
C LYS A 322 14.94 12.87 -4.37
N GLU A 323 15.47 12.54 -3.20
CA GLU A 323 16.58 11.58 -3.08
C GLU A 323 16.11 10.15 -3.48
N LEU A 324 14.93 9.73 -3.04
CA LEU A 324 14.31 8.49 -3.50
C LEU A 324 14.16 8.48 -5.04
N GLY A 325 13.76 9.60 -5.62
CA GLY A 325 13.62 9.75 -7.06
C GLY A 325 14.95 9.67 -7.81
N LYS A 326 16.01 10.27 -7.29
CA LYS A 326 17.37 10.14 -7.86
C LYS A 326 17.84 8.69 -7.87
N TRP A 327 17.64 8.00 -6.75
CA TRP A 327 17.99 6.58 -6.63
C TRP A 327 17.15 5.71 -7.58
N ASN A 328 15.85 5.93 -7.67
CA ASN A 328 14.92 5.24 -8.57
C ASN A 328 15.27 5.47 -10.06
N LYS A 329 15.69 6.67 -10.42
CA LYS A 329 16.12 6.96 -11.81
C LYS A 329 17.31 6.09 -12.22
N LYS A 330 18.23 5.82 -11.29
CA LYS A 330 19.39 4.98 -11.51
C LYS A 330 19.07 3.49 -11.44
N ASN A 331 18.27 3.07 -10.45
CA ASN A 331 18.11 1.67 -10.06
C ASN A 331 16.69 1.12 -10.35
N GLY A 332 15.81 1.90 -10.97
CA GLY A 332 14.40 1.54 -11.16
C GLY A 332 14.17 0.27 -11.99
N GLU A 333 15.13 -0.12 -12.84
CA GLU A 333 15.09 -1.41 -13.54
C GLU A 333 15.01 -2.59 -12.58
N ALA A 334 15.69 -2.52 -11.44
CA ALA A 334 15.66 -3.57 -10.42
C ALA A 334 14.40 -3.58 -9.56
N ILE A 335 13.55 -2.58 -9.68
CA ILE A 335 12.38 -2.35 -8.81
C ILE A 335 11.08 -2.54 -9.57
N PHE A 336 10.83 -1.66 -10.56
CA PHE A 336 9.54 -1.60 -11.23
C PHE A 336 9.35 -2.77 -12.19
N ASN A 337 8.14 -3.33 -12.23
CA ASN A 337 7.79 -4.50 -13.02
C ASN A 337 8.56 -5.79 -12.64
N GLN A 338 9.21 -5.84 -11.48
CA GLN A 338 9.97 -7.02 -11.04
C GLN A 338 9.15 -7.91 -10.10
N LEU A 339 9.55 -9.17 -10.02
CA LEU A 339 9.05 -10.13 -9.03
C LEU A 339 9.83 -9.97 -7.73
N GLY A 340 9.25 -10.43 -6.63
CA GLY A 340 9.97 -10.58 -5.37
C GLY A 340 11.19 -11.50 -5.53
N GLY A 341 12.18 -11.33 -4.64
CA GLY A 341 13.48 -11.95 -4.76
C GLY A 341 13.52 -13.46 -4.48
N ILE A 342 14.73 -13.99 -4.42
CA ILE A 342 15.01 -15.39 -4.11
C ILE A 342 14.80 -15.69 -2.62
N ALA A 343 14.68 -16.98 -2.28
CA ALA A 343 14.52 -17.41 -0.90
C ALA A 343 15.70 -16.96 -0.03
N GLN A 344 15.38 -16.64 1.23
CA GLN A 344 16.40 -16.27 2.23
C GLN A 344 17.45 -17.36 2.37
N GLY A 345 18.69 -16.94 2.65
CA GLY A 345 19.83 -17.84 2.83
C GLY A 345 20.69 -18.04 1.57
N HIS A 346 20.17 -17.75 0.39
CA HIS A 346 20.98 -17.74 -0.84
C HIS A 346 21.87 -16.49 -0.95
N PHE A 347 21.36 -15.36 -0.48
CA PHE A 347 22.07 -14.08 -0.42
C PHE A 347 21.80 -13.37 0.90
N TYR A 348 22.76 -12.58 1.39
CA TYR A 348 22.61 -11.77 2.60
C TYR A 348 22.22 -10.34 2.24
N GLY A 349 20.98 -10.18 1.81
CA GLY A 349 20.39 -8.91 1.42
C GLY A 349 19.14 -9.10 0.60
N PRO A 350 18.41 -8.00 0.34
CA PRO A 350 17.25 -8.02 -0.55
C PRO A 350 17.62 -8.39 -1.98
N THR A 351 16.67 -8.98 -2.70
CA THR A 351 16.84 -9.34 -4.10
C THR A 351 15.52 -9.16 -4.86
N THR A 352 15.58 -8.96 -6.16
CA THR A 352 14.43 -9.04 -7.08
C THR A 352 14.79 -9.86 -8.30
N ILE A 353 13.78 -10.31 -9.04
CA ILE A 353 13.94 -11.14 -10.23
C ILE A 353 13.11 -10.54 -11.36
N SER A 354 13.64 -10.51 -12.57
CA SER A 354 12.89 -10.14 -13.77
C SER A 354 11.69 -11.07 -14.00
N LYS A 355 10.64 -10.60 -14.68
CA LYS A 355 9.43 -11.40 -14.95
C LYS A 355 9.69 -12.69 -15.72
N ASP A 356 10.69 -12.69 -16.61
CA ASP A 356 11.15 -13.86 -17.35
C ASP A 356 12.12 -14.74 -16.55
N SER A 357 12.45 -14.29 -15.33
CA SER A 357 13.38 -14.95 -14.41
C SER A 357 14.81 -15.14 -14.90
N THR A 358 15.25 -14.39 -15.91
CA THR A 358 16.60 -14.49 -16.47
C THR A 358 17.57 -13.46 -15.89
N THR A 359 17.09 -12.52 -15.10
CA THR A 359 17.91 -11.50 -14.44
C THR A 359 17.65 -11.50 -12.93
N LEU A 360 18.71 -11.59 -12.13
CA LEU A 360 18.69 -11.48 -10.68
C LEU A 360 19.35 -10.15 -10.28
N PHE A 361 18.64 -9.38 -9.44
CA PHE A 361 19.17 -8.15 -8.85
C PHE A 361 19.50 -8.37 -7.37
N LEU A 362 20.72 -8.00 -6.96
CA LEU A 362 21.19 -8.07 -5.57
C LEU A 362 21.35 -6.65 -5.03
N PHE A 363 20.71 -6.36 -3.90
CA PHE A 363 20.79 -5.04 -3.25
C PHE A 363 21.81 -5.11 -2.10
N LEU A 364 22.86 -4.32 -2.21
CA LEU A 364 23.92 -4.22 -1.20
C LEU A 364 23.55 -3.14 -0.19
N GLN A 365 22.96 -3.53 0.92
CA GLN A 365 22.64 -2.62 2.01
C GLN A 365 23.90 -2.25 2.78
N GLY A 366 23.97 -0.99 3.22
CA GLY A 366 25.20 -0.44 3.80
C GLY A 366 26.30 -0.26 2.74
N LYS A 367 27.51 -0.03 3.18
CA LYS A 367 28.68 0.10 2.31
C LYS A 367 29.39 -1.26 2.14
N ALA A 368 28.61 -2.29 1.78
CA ALA A 368 29.19 -3.60 1.55
C ALA A 368 30.08 -3.59 0.33
N SER A 369 31.38 -3.77 0.54
CA SER A 369 32.44 -3.88 -0.49
C SER A 369 33.23 -5.17 -0.32
N GLY A 370 34.13 -5.45 -1.23
CA GLY A 370 34.94 -6.66 -1.24
C GLY A 370 34.19 -7.84 -1.83
N GLN A 371 34.30 -9.02 -1.22
CA GLN A 371 33.70 -10.23 -1.78
C GLN A 371 32.28 -10.45 -1.28
N ILE A 372 31.33 -10.32 -2.18
CA ILE A 372 29.89 -10.60 -1.95
C ILE A 372 29.61 -12.04 -2.36
N MET A 373 28.94 -12.81 -1.48
CA MET A 373 28.69 -14.23 -1.69
C MET A 373 27.22 -14.51 -2.08
N LEU A 374 27.03 -15.30 -3.14
CA LEU A 374 25.73 -15.87 -3.53
C LEU A 374 25.85 -17.41 -3.51
N LYS A 375 24.90 -18.07 -2.85
CA LYS A 375 24.87 -19.53 -2.65
C LYS A 375 23.81 -20.21 -3.49
N GLY A 376 24.13 -21.41 -4.00
CA GLY A 376 23.16 -22.30 -4.59
C GLY A 376 22.63 -21.90 -5.97
N LEU A 377 23.24 -20.96 -6.67
CA LEU A 377 22.88 -20.65 -8.06
C LEU A 377 23.41 -21.75 -8.98
N GLU A 378 22.49 -22.45 -9.69
CA GLU A 378 22.85 -23.49 -10.65
C GLU A 378 23.09 -22.95 -12.06
N ASN A 379 22.62 -21.75 -12.35
CA ASN A 379 22.75 -21.09 -13.64
C ASN A 379 24.21 -20.70 -13.96
N LYS A 380 24.52 -20.62 -15.24
CA LYS A 380 25.68 -19.86 -15.70
C LYS A 380 25.35 -18.36 -15.61
N ILE A 381 26.25 -17.61 -15.02
CA ILE A 381 26.20 -16.14 -15.04
C ILE A 381 26.88 -15.68 -16.32
N GLU A 382 26.18 -14.94 -17.17
CA GLU A 382 26.72 -14.37 -18.39
C GLU A 382 27.45 -13.06 -18.13
N GLU A 383 26.87 -12.22 -17.26
CA GLU A 383 27.41 -10.91 -16.92
C GLU A 383 26.94 -10.47 -15.53
N ILE A 384 27.81 -9.74 -14.84
CA ILE A 384 27.47 -9.00 -13.62
C ILE A 384 27.85 -7.55 -13.84
N GLU A 385 26.91 -6.64 -13.64
CA GLU A 385 27.15 -5.19 -13.75
C GLU A 385 26.62 -4.46 -12.50
N VAL A 386 27.25 -3.31 -12.19
CA VAL A 386 26.69 -2.35 -11.21
C VAL A 386 25.63 -1.53 -11.92
N LEU A 387 24.38 -1.70 -11.52
CA LEU A 387 23.22 -1.06 -12.20
C LEU A 387 23.35 0.47 -12.21
N GLY A 388 23.01 1.07 -13.35
CA GLY A 388 23.13 2.52 -13.58
C GLY A 388 24.56 3.01 -13.77
N THR A 389 25.48 2.08 -14.03
CA THR A 389 26.86 2.37 -14.45
C THR A 389 27.24 1.44 -15.63
N GLU A 390 28.44 1.61 -16.18
CA GLU A 390 28.97 0.70 -17.20
C GLU A 390 29.98 -0.32 -16.61
N VAL A 391 30.05 -0.38 -15.26
CA VAL A 391 31.06 -1.21 -14.58
C VAL A 391 30.63 -2.66 -14.53
N LYS A 392 31.38 -3.54 -15.13
CA LYS A 392 31.26 -5.00 -15.05
C LYS A 392 32.14 -5.53 -13.93
N LEU A 393 31.61 -6.50 -13.18
CA LEU A 393 32.26 -7.06 -12.02
C LEU A 393 32.77 -8.49 -12.31
N PRO A 394 33.99 -8.83 -11.89
CA PRO A 394 34.50 -10.19 -11.94
C PRO A 394 33.85 -11.04 -10.83
N TYR A 395 33.76 -12.33 -11.11
CA TYR A 395 33.29 -13.32 -10.12
C TYR A 395 34.10 -14.61 -10.24
N LYS A 396 34.08 -15.42 -9.17
CA LYS A 396 34.63 -16.78 -9.15
C LYS A 396 33.65 -17.73 -8.47
N ILE A 397 33.72 -19.01 -8.83
CA ILE A 397 32.96 -20.08 -8.19
C ILE A 397 33.89 -20.95 -7.37
N VAL A 398 33.63 -21.10 -6.09
CA VAL A 398 34.47 -21.88 -5.15
C VAL A 398 33.66 -23.09 -4.67
N GLY A 399 34.31 -24.23 -4.50
CA GLY A 399 33.71 -25.45 -3.96
C GLY A 399 32.84 -26.25 -4.93
N LYS A 400 32.84 -25.91 -6.22
CA LYS A 400 32.22 -26.75 -7.24
C LYS A 400 33.16 -27.90 -7.60
N ILE A 401 32.68 -29.13 -7.36
CA ILE A 401 33.47 -30.36 -7.57
C ILE A 401 32.73 -31.32 -8.52
N SER A 402 33.47 -32.09 -9.28
CA SER A 402 32.96 -32.88 -10.41
C SER A 402 31.96 -34.00 -9.99
N TRP A 403 32.16 -34.55 -8.80
CA TRP A 403 31.36 -35.65 -8.27
C TRP A 403 30.11 -35.21 -7.45
N SER A 404 29.93 -33.91 -7.24
CA SER A 404 28.80 -33.36 -6.49
C SER A 404 27.91 -32.51 -7.39
N LYS A 405 26.59 -32.57 -7.13
CA LYS A 405 25.59 -31.69 -7.79
C LYS A 405 25.52 -30.29 -7.14
N VAL A 406 26.24 -30.06 -6.06
CA VAL A 406 26.29 -28.76 -5.39
C VAL A 406 26.94 -27.74 -6.30
N PRO A 407 26.31 -26.60 -6.61
CA PRO A 407 26.80 -25.67 -7.65
C PRO A 407 28.04 -24.87 -7.23
N GLY A 408 28.41 -24.92 -5.94
CA GLY A 408 29.46 -24.08 -5.36
C GLY A 408 28.95 -22.73 -4.85
N LEU A 409 29.89 -21.88 -4.47
CA LEU A 409 29.65 -20.54 -3.95
C LEU A 409 30.14 -19.53 -4.97
N VAL A 410 29.29 -18.61 -5.40
CA VAL A 410 29.65 -17.50 -6.27
C VAL A 410 30.17 -16.36 -5.40
N TYR A 411 31.40 -15.92 -5.64
CA TYR A 411 31.99 -14.73 -5.04
C TYR A 411 32.15 -13.63 -6.10
N ILE A 412 31.57 -12.46 -5.82
CA ILE A 412 31.61 -11.29 -6.69
C ILE A 412 32.50 -10.24 -6.04
N ASP A 413 33.48 -9.73 -6.73
CA ASP A 413 34.39 -8.70 -6.21
C ASP A 413 33.76 -7.32 -6.49
N VAL A 414 33.44 -6.57 -5.43
CA VAL A 414 32.80 -5.24 -5.50
C VAL A 414 33.77 -4.20 -4.94
N PRO A 415 34.37 -3.35 -5.78
CA PRO A 415 35.28 -2.31 -5.31
C PRO A 415 34.53 -1.13 -4.69
N GLU A 416 35.11 -0.45 -3.71
CA GLU A 416 34.48 0.65 -2.98
C GLU A 416 34.06 1.83 -3.88
N ASN A 417 34.84 2.11 -4.92
CA ASN A 417 34.59 3.26 -5.80
C ASN A 417 33.34 3.15 -6.69
N VAL A 418 32.67 1.98 -6.73
CA VAL A 418 31.42 1.78 -7.47
C VAL A 418 30.18 1.85 -6.57
N LEU A 419 30.37 2.01 -5.26
CA LEU A 419 29.26 2.00 -4.32
C LEU A 419 28.37 3.23 -4.47
N ASP A 420 27.08 2.99 -4.43
CA ASP A 420 26.07 4.03 -4.34
C ASP A 420 26.04 4.64 -2.92
N PRO A 421 25.75 5.94 -2.74
CA PRO A 421 25.64 6.55 -1.42
C PRO A 421 24.61 5.87 -0.50
N TYR A 422 23.59 5.24 -1.08
CA TYR A 422 22.51 4.56 -0.38
C TYR A 422 22.63 3.04 -0.53
N ILE A 423 22.09 2.48 -1.61
CA ILE A 423 22.08 1.04 -1.89
C ILE A 423 22.59 0.80 -3.30
N THR A 424 23.69 0.09 -3.40
CA THR A 424 24.27 -0.38 -4.67
C THR A 424 23.48 -1.59 -5.16
N VAL A 425 23.15 -1.63 -6.44
CA VAL A 425 22.44 -2.75 -7.05
C VAL A 425 23.35 -3.46 -8.05
N LEU A 426 23.49 -4.77 -7.87
CA LEU A 426 24.16 -5.63 -8.85
C LEU A 426 23.12 -6.32 -9.73
N LYS A 427 23.29 -6.28 -11.03
CA LYS A 427 22.46 -6.97 -12.02
C LYS A 427 23.22 -8.16 -12.57
N LEU A 428 22.68 -9.36 -12.35
CA LEU A 428 23.23 -10.63 -12.82
C LEU A 428 22.37 -11.14 -13.98
N LYS A 429 22.94 -11.23 -15.18
CA LYS A 429 22.32 -11.88 -16.33
C LYS A 429 22.62 -13.36 -16.31
N LEU A 430 21.59 -14.18 -16.45
CA LEU A 430 21.65 -15.64 -16.40
C LEU A 430 21.38 -16.24 -17.79
N ASP A 431 21.95 -17.40 -18.04
CA ASP A 431 21.78 -18.16 -19.32
C ASP A 431 20.37 -18.64 -19.59
N LYS A 432 19.52 -18.73 -18.55
CA LYS A 432 18.14 -19.24 -18.57
C LYS A 432 17.40 -18.81 -17.30
N PRO A 433 16.10 -19.06 -17.18
CA PRO A 433 15.35 -18.79 -15.96
C PRO A 433 16.05 -19.34 -14.71
N ILE A 434 16.05 -18.54 -13.63
CA ILE A 434 16.79 -18.83 -12.41
C ILE A 434 16.47 -20.20 -11.84
N LYS A 435 17.52 -20.95 -11.50
CA LYS A 435 17.43 -22.23 -10.82
C LYS A 435 18.34 -22.25 -9.61
N LEU A 436 17.75 -22.58 -8.47
CA LEU A 436 18.43 -22.58 -7.18
C LEU A 436 18.48 -23.99 -6.59
N TYR A 437 19.65 -24.36 -6.10
CA TYR A 437 19.87 -25.60 -5.36
C TYR A 437 19.28 -25.46 -3.94
N ASN A 438 18.30 -26.27 -3.62
CA ASN A 438 17.60 -26.27 -2.34
C ASN A 438 18.02 -27.45 -1.44
N GLY A 439 19.08 -28.18 -1.78
CA GLY A 439 19.56 -29.32 -1.02
C GLY A 439 20.18 -28.89 0.31
N LYS A 440 20.15 -29.81 1.28
CA LYS A 440 20.68 -29.58 2.63
C LYS A 440 22.22 -29.68 2.72
N GLY A 441 22.92 -29.71 1.58
CA GLY A 441 24.40 -29.79 1.55
C GLY A 441 24.99 -31.15 1.97
N GLY A 442 24.18 -32.20 2.08
CA GLY A 442 24.65 -33.57 2.31
C GLY A 442 24.83 -34.33 1.00
N LEU A 443 25.60 -35.42 1.05
CA LEU A 443 25.70 -36.42 -0.01
C LEU A 443 24.41 -37.21 -0.15
#